data_a8033a74d4a570cb0abe901a439ec80b
#
_entry.id   a8033a74d4a570cb0abe901a439ec80b
#
_cell.length_a   1.000
_cell.length_b   1.000
_cell.length_c   1.000
_cell.angle_alpha   90.00
_cell.angle_beta   90.00
_cell.angle_gamma   90.00
#
_symmetry.space_group_name_H-M   'P 1'
#
loop_
_entity.id
_entity.type
_entity.pdbx_description
1 polymer ?
#
loop_
_entity_poly.entity_id
_entity_poly.type
_entity_poly.pdbx_seq_one_letter_code
_entity_poly.pdbx_strand_id
1 'polypeptide(L)'
;HPYAAAKLGLIDRVVPWRQAERAALYYASTKPWKRTRFSALNWRKLTNYSWVRNLISAIFRRRLIAKINPLHYPAPYAALHLWQQYGVAHKAFLQEAESLSKLAMTPTAEHLMRVFFLRERLKKLAKKKTVIFQYVHVIGAGTMGGDIAAWCALQGLNVTLQDRNAKCLAPAMTRAYALFQKRLKTPRAIQAAMDRLLPDLAGYGIRRADIIIEAVFEDLTIKRDLFQQLGNQAKPDALLATNTASLV
;
A
#
# COMPACT_ATOMS: atom_id res chain seq x y z
N HIS A 1 -13.72 -0.57 5.55
CA HIS A 1 -13.92 -0.22 6.96
C HIS A 1 -15.28 -0.76 7.45
N PRO A 2 -15.38 -1.39 8.65
CA PRO A 2 -16.62 -2.03 9.11
C PRO A 2 -17.84 -1.10 9.11
N TYR A 3 -17.69 0.13 9.58
CA TYR A 3 -18.78 1.11 9.59
C TYR A 3 -19.26 1.50 8.16
N ALA A 4 -18.36 1.52 7.18
CA ALA A 4 -18.73 1.74 5.78
C ALA A 4 -19.52 0.56 5.23
N ALA A 5 -19.13 -0.67 5.56
CA ALA A 5 -19.86 -1.88 5.19
C ALA A 5 -21.27 -1.92 5.81
N ALA A 6 -21.41 -1.52 7.06
CA ALA A 6 -22.71 -1.39 7.70
C ALA A 6 -23.58 -0.32 7.01
N LYS A 7 -23.03 0.85 6.67
CA LYS A 7 -23.73 1.90 5.91
C LYS A 7 -24.18 1.43 4.53
N LEU A 8 -23.40 0.55 3.89
CA LEU A 8 -23.75 -0.04 2.59
C LEU A 8 -24.71 -1.21 2.70
N GLY A 9 -25.08 -1.64 3.91
CA GLY A 9 -25.96 -2.79 4.14
C GLY A 9 -25.32 -4.14 3.81
N LEU A 10 -23.98 -4.20 3.77
CA LEU A 10 -23.22 -5.45 3.57
C LEU A 10 -23.14 -6.29 4.85
N ILE A 11 -23.18 -5.62 6.00
CA ILE A 11 -23.25 -6.23 7.32
C ILE A 11 -24.33 -5.52 8.15
N ASP A 12 -24.94 -6.22 9.08
CA ASP A 12 -26.07 -5.71 9.86
C ASP A 12 -25.59 -4.79 11.00
N ARG A 13 -24.50 -5.13 11.68
CA ARG A 13 -23.92 -4.33 12.76
C ARG A 13 -22.42 -4.44 12.87
N VAL A 14 -21.82 -3.42 13.45
CA VAL A 14 -20.44 -3.38 13.89
C VAL A 14 -20.42 -3.44 15.40
N VAL A 15 -19.75 -4.42 15.97
CA VAL A 15 -19.58 -4.59 17.42
C VAL A 15 -18.09 -4.72 17.74
N PRO A 16 -17.68 -4.34 18.97
CA PRO A 16 -16.31 -4.60 19.43
C PRO A 16 -16.03 -6.10 19.44
N TRP A 17 -14.77 -6.49 19.12
CA TRP A 17 -14.37 -7.90 19.05
C TRP A 17 -14.77 -8.71 20.29
N ARG A 18 -14.63 -8.14 21.49
CA ARG A 18 -14.99 -8.79 22.76
C ARG A 18 -16.48 -9.13 22.88
N GLN A 19 -17.33 -8.52 22.06
CA GLN A 19 -18.78 -8.73 22.08
C GLN A 19 -19.26 -9.53 20.85
N ALA A 20 -18.35 -9.92 19.95
CA ALA A 20 -18.71 -10.54 18.68
C ALA A 20 -19.50 -11.83 18.86
N GLU A 21 -19.05 -12.71 19.75
CA GLU A 21 -19.71 -14.00 20.03
C GLU A 21 -21.09 -13.81 20.65
N ARG A 22 -21.21 -12.97 21.67
CA ARG A 22 -22.52 -12.65 22.30
C ARG A 22 -23.48 -12.04 21.28
N ALA A 23 -23.00 -11.13 20.45
CA ALA A 23 -23.82 -10.54 19.40
C ALA A 23 -24.26 -11.59 18.38
N ALA A 24 -23.37 -12.49 17.94
CA ALA A 24 -23.71 -13.57 17.03
C ALA A 24 -24.79 -14.49 17.61
N LEU A 25 -24.65 -14.94 18.85
CA LEU A 25 -25.64 -15.76 19.55
C LEU A 25 -26.99 -15.04 19.69
N TYR A 26 -26.98 -13.76 20.07
CA TYR A 26 -28.19 -12.96 20.16
C TYR A 26 -28.92 -12.85 18.81
N TYR A 27 -28.19 -12.59 17.72
CA TYR A 27 -28.80 -12.49 16.39
C TYR A 27 -29.23 -13.84 15.82
N ALA A 28 -28.58 -14.95 16.20
CA ALA A 28 -28.95 -16.30 15.82
C ALA A 28 -30.24 -16.75 16.54
N SER A 29 -30.43 -16.34 17.81
CA SER A 29 -31.60 -16.72 18.61
C SER A 29 -32.81 -15.79 18.45
N THR A 30 -32.59 -14.56 17.96
CA THR A 30 -33.68 -13.59 17.79
C THR A 30 -34.24 -13.68 16.39
N LYS A 31 -35.60 -13.60 16.26
CA LYS A 31 -36.31 -13.62 14.98
C LYS A 31 -35.71 -12.63 13.98
N PRO A 32 -35.80 -12.91 12.67
CA PRO A 32 -35.07 -12.18 11.65
C PRO A 32 -35.25 -10.67 11.79
N TRP A 33 -34.13 -9.98 12.02
CA TRP A 33 -34.05 -8.54 12.06
C TRP A 33 -34.64 -7.95 10.79
N LYS A 34 -35.67 -7.11 10.92
CA LYS A 34 -36.13 -6.31 9.79
C LYS A 34 -34.97 -5.42 9.38
N ARG A 35 -34.31 -5.77 8.28
CA ARG A 35 -33.29 -4.91 7.66
C ARG A 35 -33.90 -3.54 7.48
N THR A 36 -33.45 -2.57 8.24
CA THR A 36 -33.72 -1.17 7.93
C THR A 36 -33.06 -0.92 6.59
N ARG A 37 -33.86 -1.02 5.52
CA ARG A 37 -33.42 -0.66 4.17
C ARG A 37 -33.04 0.81 4.21
N PHE A 38 -31.76 1.07 4.34
CA PHE A 38 -31.24 2.43 4.30
C PHE A 38 -31.68 3.10 2.99
N SER A 39 -32.06 4.39 3.08
CA SER A 39 -32.50 5.25 1.96
C SER A 39 -31.46 5.45 0.84
N ALA A 40 -30.22 4.92 1.00
CA ALA A 40 -29.25 4.76 -0.08
C ALA A 40 -29.81 4.02 -1.32
N LEU A 41 -30.93 3.30 -1.19
CA LEU A 41 -31.58 2.61 -2.28
C LEU A 41 -32.20 3.56 -3.32
N ASN A 42 -32.61 4.77 -2.91
CA ASN A 42 -33.23 5.72 -3.83
C ASN A 42 -32.21 6.38 -4.77
N TRP A 43 -31.00 6.67 -4.31
CA TRP A 43 -29.91 7.15 -5.17
C TRP A 43 -29.46 6.12 -6.20
N ARG A 44 -29.44 4.84 -5.84
CA ARG A 44 -29.10 3.74 -6.77
C ARG A 44 -30.15 3.58 -7.87
N LYS A 45 -31.42 3.89 -7.61
CA LYS A 45 -32.45 3.90 -8.66
C LYS A 45 -32.20 5.02 -9.67
N LEU A 46 -31.76 6.21 -9.22
CA LEU A 46 -31.42 7.32 -10.09
C LEU A 46 -30.26 6.97 -11.05
N THR A 47 -29.28 6.18 -10.61
CA THR A 47 -28.16 5.75 -11.47
C THR A 47 -28.57 4.75 -12.57
N ASN A 48 -29.80 4.24 -12.55
CA ASN A 48 -30.31 3.38 -13.63
C ASN A 48 -30.84 4.15 -14.85
N TYR A 49 -31.10 5.45 -14.72
CA TYR A 49 -31.47 6.27 -15.87
C TYR A 49 -30.26 6.47 -16.80
N SER A 50 -30.45 6.27 -18.11
CA SER A 50 -29.38 6.35 -19.13
C SER A 50 -28.65 7.70 -19.13
N TRP A 51 -29.40 8.80 -19.03
CA TRP A 51 -28.82 10.14 -19.00
C TRP A 51 -27.95 10.38 -17.77
N VAL A 52 -28.34 9.88 -16.59
CA VAL A 52 -27.55 9.94 -15.37
C VAL A 52 -26.25 9.13 -15.50
N ARG A 53 -26.34 7.92 -16.06
CA ARG A 53 -25.17 7.08 -16.33
C ARG A 53 -24.18 7.77 -17.28
N ASN A 54 -24.68 8.41 -18.33
CA ASN A 54 -23.84 9.14 -19.29
C ASN A 54 -23.07 10.27 -18.60
N LEU A 55 -23.75 11.08 -17.78
CA LEU A 55 -23.13 12.16 -17.05
C LEU A 55 -22.06 11.66 -16.05
N ILE A 56 -22.42 10.66 -15.28
CA ILE A 56 -21.51 10.05 -14.30
C ILE A 56 -20.31 9.40 -15.00
N SER A 57 -20.53 8.67 -16.09
CA SER A 57 -19.46 8.04 -16.88
C SER A 57 -18.49 9.07 -17.45
N ALA A 58 -18.94 10.22 -17.91
CA ALA A 58 -18.08 11.27 -18.40
C ALA A 58 -17.15 11.81 -17.28
N ILE A 59 -17.70 12.01 -16.07
CA ILE A 59 -16.93 12.44 -14.91
C ILE A 59 -15.88 11.39 -14.50
N PHE A 60 -16.30 10.11 -14.41
CA PHE A 60 -15.40 9.02 -14.07
C PHE A 60 -14.32 8.80 -15.13
N ARG A 61 -14.67 8.89 -16.41
CA ARG A 61 -13.71 8.78 -17.52
C ARG A 61 -12.61 9.83 -17.43
N ARG A 62 -12.95 11.10 -17.17
CA ARG A 62 -11.96 12.16 -16.96
C ARG A 62 -11.02 11.85 -15.80
N ARG A 63 -11.55 11.35 -14.69
CA ARG A 63 -10.75 10.96 -13.52
C ARG A 63 -9.87 9.74 -13.78
N LEU A 64 -10.35 8.79 -14.58
CA LEU A 64 -9.58 7.61 -14.97
C LEU A 64 -8.40 8.00 -15.88
N ILE A 65 -8.64 8.82 -16.91
CA ILE A 65 -7.58 9.27 -17.84
C ILE A 65 -6.46 10.00 -17.08
N ALA A 66 -6.80 10.79 -16.06
CA ALA A 66 -5.81 11.50 -15.25
C ALA A 66 -4.95 10.58 -14.36
N LYS A 67 -5.36 9.32 -14.12
CA LYS A 67 -4.68 8.42 -13.18
C LYS A 67 -4.19 7.12 -13.80
N ILE A 68 -4.84 6.66 -14.85
CA ILE A 68 -4.66 5.31 -15.40
C ILE A 68 -4.55 5.41 -16.92
N ASN A 69 -3.42 4.97 -17.46
CA ASN A 69 -3.25 4.90 -18.91
C ASN A 69 -4.12 3.76 -19.49
N PRO A 70 -5.03 4.04 -20.45
CA PRO A 70 -5.90 3.03 -21.04
C PRO A 70 -5.15 1.92 -21.78
N LEU A 71 -3.97 2.21 -22.34
CA LEU A 71 -3.13 1.22 -23.01
C LEU A 71 -2.57 0.17 -22.04
N HIS A 72 -2.26 0.59 -20.81
CA HIS A 72 -1.71 -0.32 -19.80
C HIS A 72 -2.79 -1.00 -18.94
N TYR A 73 -3.94 -0.36 -18.78
CA TYR A 73 -5.03 -0.88 -17.95
C TYR A 73 -6.39 -0.65 -18.63
N PRO A 74 -6.74 -1.45 -19.66
CA PRO A 74 -7.99 -1.27 -20.39
C PRO A 74 -9.25 -1.68 -19.59
N ALA A 75 -9.12 -2.60 -18.63
CA ALA A 75 -10.25 -3.17 -17.90
C ALA A 75 -11.14 -2.14 -17.17
N PRO A 76 -10.62 -1.10 -16.45
CA PRO A 76 -11.47 -0.09 -15.84
C PRO A 76 -12.33 0.70 -16.85
N TYR A 77 -11.81 0.92 -18.06
CA TYR A 77 -12.53 1.61 -19.13
C TYR A 77 -13.63 0.73 -19.72
N ALA A 78 -13.34 -0.55 -19.92
CA ALA A 78 -14.33 -1.53 -20.39
C ALA A 78 -15.48 -1.68 -19.37
N ALA A 79 -15.16 -1.79 -18.08
CA ALA A 79 -16.17 -1.86 -17.02
C ALA A 79 -17.03 -0.60 -16.97
N LEU A 80 -16.43 0.59 -17.09
CA LEU A 80 -17.18 1.85 -17.14
C LEU A 80 -18.10 1.93 -18.36
N HIS A 81 -17.63 1.49 -19.53
CA HIS A 81 -18.41 1.45 -20.77
C HIS A 81 -19.60 0.49 -20.66
N LEU A 82 -19.40 -0.71 -20.13
CA LEU A 82 -20.47 -1.69 -19.90
C LEU A 82 -21.52 -1.14 -18.94
N TRP A 83 -21.11 -0.54 -17.83
CA TRP A 83 -22.04 0.08 -16.90
C TRP A 83 -22.81 1.25 -17.54
N GLN A 84 -22.15 2.06 -18.35
CA GLN A 84 -22.79 3.16 -19.08
C GLN A 84 -23.88 2.66 -20.02
N GLN A 85 -23.62 1.58 -20.76
CA GLN A 85 -24.56 1.04 -21.76
C GLN A 85 -25.70 0.25 -21.11
N TYR A 86 -25.37 -0.69 -20.23
CA TYR A 86 -26.32 -1.69 -19.75
C TYR A 86 -26.80 -1.47 -18.31
N GLY A 87 -26.11 -0.63 -17.53
CA GLY A 87 -26.42 -0.42 -16.11
C GLY A 87 -26.32 -1.72 -15.31
N VAL A 88 -27.40 -2.08 -14.62
CA VAL A 88 -27.52 -3.32 -13.82
C VAL A 88 -28.51 -4.32 -14.44
N ALA A 89 -28.79 -4.20 -15.73
CA ALA A 89 -29.70 -5.10 -16.44
C ALA A 89 -29.08 -6.51 -16.59
N HIS A 90 -29.93 -7.54 -16.70
CA HIS A 90 -29.45 -8.93 -16.89
C HIS A 90 -28.57 -9.08 -18.15
N LYS A 91 -28.84 -8.32 -19.19
CA LYS A 91 -28.00 -8.24 -20.39
C LYS A 91 -26.56 -7.84 -20.12
N ALA A 92 -26.31 -7.08 -19.03
CA ALA A 92 -24.96 -6.65 -18.65
C ALA A 92 -24.05 -7.83 -18.33
N PHE A 93 -24.54 -8.89 -17.71
CA PHE A 93 -23.73 -10.06 -17.33
C PHE A 93 -23.17 -10.80 -18.55
N LEU A 94 -23.97 -10.95 -19.62
CA LEU A 94 -23.51 -11.60 -20.85
C LEU A 94 -22.44 -10.75 -21.54
N GLN A 95 -22.64 -9.44 -21.59
CA GLN A 95 -21.70 -8.50 -22.19
C GLN A 95 -20.43 -8.35 -21.35
N GLU A 96 -20.54 -8.47 -20.02
CA GLU A 96 -19.39 -8.51 -19.11
C GLU A 96 -18.54 -9.76 -19.36
N ALA A 97 -19.15 -10.94 -19.50
CA ALA A 97 -18.45 -12.18 -19.80
C ALA A 97 -17.70 -12.10 -21.15
N GLU A 98 -18.34 -11.56 -22.19
CA GLU A 98 -17.71 -11.35 -23.49
C GLU A 98 -16.56 -10.33 -23.42
N SER A 99 -16.76 -9.22 -22.74
CA SER A 99 -15.71 -8.20 -22.54
C SER A 99 -14.54 -8.74 -21.75
N LEU A 100 -14.81 -9.52 -20.69
CA LEU A 100 -13.77 -10.15 -19.88
C LEU A 100 -12.95 -11.16 -20.69
N SER A 101 -13.60 -11.99 -21.52
CA SER A 101 -12.89 -12.94 -22.37
C SER A 101 -11.95 -12.23 -23.36
N LYS A 102 -12.41 -11.15 -24.00
CA LYS A 102 -11.58 -10.34 -24.90
C LYS A 102 -10.38 -9.72 -24.16
N LEU A 103 -10.60 -9.17 -22.97
CA LEU A 103 -9.53 -8.57 -22.17
C LEU A 103 -8.51 -9.61 -21.68
N ALA A 104 -8.97 -10.80 -21.31
CA ALA A 104 -8.12 -11.89 -20.84
C ALA A 104 -7.14 -12.40 -21.91
N MET A 105 -7.51 -12.28 -23.17
CA MET A 105 -6.69 -12.70 -24.32
C MET A 105 -5.72 -11.61 -24.80
N THR A 106 -5.64 -10.48 -24.11
CA THR A 106 -4.71 -9.40 -24.50
C THR A 106 -3.31 -9.64 -23.94
N PRO A 107 -2.23 -9.18 -24.64
CA PRO A 107 -0.85 -9.21 -24.12
C PRO A 107 -0.72 -8.48 -22.77
N THR A 108 -1.51 -7.44 -22.55
CA THR A 108 -1.55 -6.72 -21.27
C THR A 108 -2.00 -7.63 -20.12
N ALA A 109 -3.02 -8.47 -20.33
CA ALA A 109 -3.48 -9.42 -19.32
C ALA A 109 -2.40 -10.47 -19.02
N GLU A 110 -1.74 -10.99 -20.04
CA GLU A 110 -0.62 -11.93 -19.89
C GLU A 110 0.52 -11.33 -19.06
N HIS A 111 0.94 -10.11 -19.36
CA HIS A 111 2.00 -9.42 -18.63
C HIS A 111 1.60 -9.15 -17.17
N LEU A 112 0.36 -8.72 -16.91
CA LEU A 112 -0.15 -8.50 -15.56
C LEU A 112 -0.23 -9.80 -14.75
N MET A 113 -0.67 -10.89 -15.36
CA MET A 113 -0.65 -12.23 -14.73
C MET A 113 0.77 -12.67 -14.40
N ARG A 114 1.72 -12.48 -15.33
CA ARG A 114 3.14 -12.78 -15.08
C ARG A 114 3.69 -12.00 -13.88
N VAL A 115 3.44 -10.69 -13.82
CA VAL A 115 3.85 -9.86 -12.68
C VAL A 115 3.20 -10.34 -11.38
N PHE A 116 1.91 -10.71 -11.41
CA PHE A 116 1.23 -11.27 -10.26
C PHE A 116 1.93 -12.55 -9.74
N PHE A 117 2.21 -13.51 -10.61
CA PHE A 117 2.88 -14.76 -10.22
C PHE A 117 4.31 -14.54 -9.73
N LEU A 118 5.06 -13.62 -10.34
CA LEU A 118 6.39 -13.25 -9.86
C LEU A 118 6.33 -12.66 -8.45
N ARG A 119 5.38 -11.78 -8.16
CA ARG A 119 5.16 -11.23 -6.82
C ARG A 119 4.77 -12.31 -5.79
N GLU A 120 3.90 -13.23 -6.17
CA GLU A 120 3.52 -14.34 -5.30
C GLU A 120 4.70 -15.28 -5.03
N ARG A 121 5.54 -15.55 -6.04
CA ARG A 121 6.79 -16.32 -5.88
C ARG A 121 7.73 -15.62 -4.90
N LEU A 122 7.94 -14.31 -5.05
CA LEU A 122 8.78 -13.51 -4.16
C LEU A 122 8.27 -13.57 -2.71
N LYS A 123 6.97 -13.43 -2.49
CA LYS A 123 6.37 -13.56 -1.15
C LYS A 123 6.57 -14.95 -0.54
N LYS A 124 6.51 -16.02 -1.36
CA LYS A 124 6.74 -17.39 -0.90
C LYS A 124 8.19 -17.62 -0.45
N LEU A 125 9.16 -16.99 -1.12
CA LEU A 125 10.56 -17.04 -0.73
C LEU A 125 10.78 -16.40 0.65
N ALA A 126 10.12 -15.28 0.93
CA ALA A 126 10.21 -14.61 2.22
C ALA A 126 9.58 -15.37 3.39
N LYS A 127 8.61 -16.27 3.14
CA LYS A 127 7.91 -17.03 4.19
C LYS A 127 8.74 -18.17 4.82
N LYS A 128 9.87 -18.52 4.24
CA LYS A 128 10.66 -19.70 4.69
C LYS A 128 11.50 -19.49 5.96
N LYS A 129 11.74 -18.25 6.41
CA LYS A 129 12.41 -17.97 7.69
C LYS A 129 11.73 -16.77 8.36
N THR A 130 11.24 -16.96 9.56
CA THR A 130 10.74 -15.87 10.42
C THR A 130 11.94 -15.22 11.09
N VAL A 131 12.69 -14.43 10.36
CA VAL A 131 13.70 -13.57 10.97
C VAL A 131 12.98 -12.29 11.38
N ILE A 132 12.96 -12.03 12.69
CA ILE A 132 12.35 -10.81 13.23
C ILE A 132 13.44 -9.76 13.28
N PHE A 133 13.43 -8.85 12.31
CA PHE A 133 14.26 -7.65 12.35
C PHE A 133 13.56 -6.58 13.19
N GLN A 134 14.31 -5.91 14.05
CA GLN A 134 13.80 -4.83 14.90
C GLN A 134 14.50 -3.50 14.63
N TYR A 135 15.77 -3.54 14.28
CA TYR A 135 16.61 -2.37 14.09
C TYR A 135 17.14 -2.27 12.68
N VAL A 136 16.84 -1.17 12.03
CA VAL A 136 17.30 -0.85 10.66
C VAL A 136 18.17 0.39 10.72
N HIS A 137 19.30 0.34 10.06
CA HIS A 137 20.17 1.51 9.86
C HIS A 137 20.20 1.85 8.37
N VAL A 138 19.87 3.09 8.03
CA VAL A 138 19.86 3.55 6.64
C VAL A 138 20.94 4.62 6.47
N ILE A 139 21.83 4.44 5.49
CA ILE A 139 22.94 5.35 5.20
C ILE A 139 22.64 6.10 3.90
N GLY A 140 22.57 7.43 4.00
CA GLY A 140 22.15 8.34 2.94
C GLY A 140 20.73 8.85 3.18
N ALA A 141 20.60 10.14 3.54
CA ALA A 141 19.31 10.81 3.80
C ALA A 141 18.75 11.53 2.56
N GLY A 142 19.20 11.16 1.38
CA GLY A 142 18.62 11.61 0.12
C GLY A 142 17.14 11.21 -0.04
N THR A 143 16.60 11.39 -1.23
CA THR A 143 15.19 11.03 -1.50
C THR A 143 14.94 9.55 -1.21
N MET A 144 15.73 8.66 -1.80
CA MET A 144 15.52 7.21 -1.66
C MET A 144 15.76 6.71 -0.23
N GLY A 145 16.91 7.05 0.38
CA GLY A 145 17.22 6.57 1.72
C GLY A 145 16.28 7.13 2.79
N GLY A 146 15.93 8.43 2.70
CA GLY A 146 14.93 9.02 3.59
C GLY A 146 13.55 8.36 3.48
N ASP A 147 13.11 8.03 2.26
CA ASP A 147 11.82 7.38 2.04
C ASP A 147 11.83 5.90 2.50
N ILE A 148 12.95 5.18 2.31
CA ILE A 148 13.15 3.83 2.84
C ILE A 148 13.09 3.84 4.36
N ALA A 149 13.81 4.77 5.01
CA ALA A 149 13.83 4.91 6.46
C ALA A 149 12.42 5.22 7.01
N ALA A 150 11.72 6.17 6.40
CA ALA A 150 10.33 6.50 6.75
C ALA A 150 9.39 5.29 6.59
N TRP A 151 9.55 4.53 5.52
CA TRP A 151 8.72 3.35 5.29
C TRP A 151 8.97 2.25 6.34
N CYS A 152 10.22 1.99 6.68
CA CYS A 152 10.59 1.04 7.74
C CYS A 152 10.00 1.45 9.10
N ALA A 153 10.08 2.74 9.46
CA ALA A 153 9.49 3.26 10.70
C ALA A 153 7.97 3.17 10.71
N LEU A 154 7.32 3.40 9.55
CA LEU A 154 5.87 3.22 9.38
C LEU A 154 5.44 1.75 9.60
N GLN A 155 6.28 0.78 9.22
CA GLN A 155 6.05 -0.65 9.46
C GLN A 155 6.32 -1.09 10.90
N GLY A 156 6.79 -0.19 11.77
CA GLY A 156 7.01 -0.46 13.19
C GLY A 156 8.45 -0.79 13.57
N LEU A 157 9.40 -0.71 12.64
CA LEU A 157 10.82 -0.94 12.90
C LEU A 157 11.46 0.29 13.55
N ASN A 158 12.46 0.09 14.40
CA ASN A 158 13.32 1.16 14.91
C ASN A 158 14.37 1.48 13.86
N VAL A 159 14.45 2.73 13.45
CA VAL A 159 15.27 3.15 12.32
C VAL A 159 16.21 4.26 12.74
N THR A 160 17.48 4.12 12.42
CA THR A 160 18.45 5.21 12.44
C THR A 160 18.76 5.62 11.01
N LEU A 161 18.69 6.91 10.73
CA LEU A 161 18.98 7.49 9.41
C LEU A 161 20.26 8.30 9.49
N GLN A 162 21.29 7.82 8.81
CA GLN A 162 22.60 8.45 8.78
C GLN A 162 22.82 9.26 7.50
N ASP A 163 23.43 10.43 7.64
CA ASP A 163 24.03 11.18 6.54
C ASP A 163 25.24 11.97 7.04
N ARG A 164 26.17 12.27 6.14
CA ARG A 164 27.36 13.10 6.45
C ARG A 164 26.97 14.53 6.83
N ASN A 165 25.82 15.01 6.38
CA ASN A 165 25.39 16.39 6.54
C ASN A 165 24.02 16.46 7.21
N ALA A 166 23.96 17.16 8.34
CA ALA A 166 22.69 17.42 9.04
C ALA A 166 21.64 18.12 8.14
N LYS A 167 22.09 18.92 7.16
CA LYS A 167 21.20 19.58 6.20
C LYS A 167 20.43 18.59 5.31
N CYS A 168 20.92 17.36 5.12
CA CYS A 168 20.22 16.30 4.39
C CYS A 168 19.18 15.59 5.26
N LEU A 169 19.45 15.46 6.57
CA LEU A 169 18.56 14.79 7.51
C LEU A 169 17.25 15.54 7.74
N ALA A 170 17.29 16.85 7.90
CA ALA A 170 16.10 17.65 8.20
C ALA A 170 15.00 17.55 7.11
N PRO A 171 15.29 17.67 5.81
CA PRO A 171 14.29 17.46 4.77
C PRO A 171 13.74 16.01 4.75
N ALA A 172 14.56 15.00 5.03
CA ALA A 172 14.12 13.62 5.11
C ALA A 172 13.13 13.42 6.26
N MET A 173 13.40 13.99 7.44
CA MET A 173 12.47 13.95 8.58
C MET A 173 11.16 14.66 8.28
N THR A 174 11.18 15.80 7.58
CA THR A 174 9.99 16.52 7.16
C THR A 174 9.14 15.69 6.19
N ARG A 175 9.76 15.03 5.19
CA ARG A 175 9.06 14.13 4.28
C ARG A 175 8.46 12.92 5.00
N ALA A 176 9.21 12.34 5.95
CA ALA A 176 8.73 11.24 6.78
C ALA A 176 7.47 11.62 7.56
N TYR A 177 7.48 12.79 8.22
CA TYR A 177 6.32 13.31 8.93
C TYR A 177 5.09 13.48 8.03
N ALA A 178 5.26 14.08 6.85
CA ALA A 178 4.19 14.22 5.86
C ALA A 178 3.64 12.86 5.38
N LEU A 179 4.51 11.86 5.19
CA LEU A 179 4.09 10.49 4.87
C LEU A 179 3.26 9.89 6.01
N PHE A 180 3.67 10.06 7.25
CA PHE A 180 2.97 9.53 8.42
C PHE A 180 1.61 10.19 8.60
N GLN A 181 1.51 11.51 8.43
CA GLN A 181 0.21 12.22 8.43
C GLN A 181 -0.75 11.68 7.36
N LYS A 182 -0.24 11.37 6.17
CA LYS A 182 -1.05 10.82 5.07
C LYS A 182 -1.50 9.38 5.32
N ARG A 183 -0.72 8.58 6.03
CA ARG A 183 -0.94 7.14 6.21
C ARG A 183 -1.60 6.76 7.53
N LEU A 184 -1.34 7.51 8.58
CA LEU A 184 -1.83 7.24 9.93
C LEU A 184 -2.99 8.19 10.28
N LYS A 185 -3.95 7.68 11.06
CA LYS A 185 -5.20 8.40 11.33
C LYS A 185 -5.20 9.18 12.65
N THR A 186 -4.29 8.88 13.55
CA THR A 186 -4.26 9.47 14.88
C THR A 186 -2.95 10.16 15.18
N PRO A 187 -2.95 11.32 15.89
CA PRO A 187 -1.72 12.01 16.28
C PRO A 187 -0.76 11.10 17.06
N ARG A 188 -1.30 10.26 17.95
CA ARG A 188 -0.50 9.30 18.73
C ARG A 188 0.25 8.30 17.84
N ALA A 189 -0.38 7.79 16.78
CA ALA A 189 0.28 6.87 15.85
C ALA A 189 1.35 7.57 15.02
N ILE A 190 1.13 8.83 14.64
CA ILE A 190 2.11 9.66 13.92
C ILE A 190 3.33 9.88 14.81
N GLN A 191 3.11 10.30 16.07
CA GLN A 191 4.20 10.51 17.01
C GLN A 191 5.00 9.21 17.25
N ALA A 192 4.33 8.10 17.48
CA ALA A 192 4.97 6.80 17.65
C ALA A 192 5.78 6.35 16.43
N ALA A 193 5.40 6.74 15.21
CA ALA A 193 6.19 6.48 14.01
C ALA A 193 7.41 7.41 13.93
N MET A 194 7.28 8.68 14.32
CA MET A 194 8.40 9.61 14.40
C MET A 194 9.42 9.20 15.47
N ASP A 195 8.96 8.72 16.64
CA ASP A 195 9.83 8.27 17.73
C ASP A 195 10.69 7.05 17.34
N ARG A 196 10.26 6.28 16.34
CA ARG A 196 11.03 5.16 15.78
C ARG A 196 12.06 5.58 14.73
N LEU A 197 12.00 6.80 14.21
CA LEU A 197 12.91 7.31 13.18
C LEU A 197 13.85 8.33 13.78
N LEU A 198 15.09 7.91 14.02
CA LEU A 198 16.11 8.72 14.70
C LEU A 198 17.18 9.20 13.69
N PRO A 199 17.43 10.51 13.58
CA PRO A 199 18.58 11.00 12.83
C PRO A 199 19.89 10.62 13.56
N ASP A 200 20.89 10.16 12.81
CA ASP A 200 22.16 9.66 13.33
C ASP A 200 23.32 10.14 12.47
N LEU A 201 23.93 11.26 12.84
CA LEU A 201 25.10 11.82 12.14
C LEU A 201 26.38 11.00 12.34
N ALA A 202 26.49 10.35 13.50
CA ALA A 202 27.72 9.67 13.89
C ALA A 202 27.76 8.19 13.53
N GLY A 203 26.62 7.62 13.06
CA GLY A 203 26.52 6.21 12.70
C GLY A 203 26.46 5.25 13.89
N TYR A 204 26.03 5.71 15.06
CA TYR A 204 25.91 4.85 16.25
C TYR A 204 24.93 3.68 16.04
N GLY A 205 23.97 3.84 15.15
CA GLY A 205 22.98 2.81 14.84
C GLY A 205 23.58 1.57 14.16
N ILE A 206 24.73 1.66 13.50
CA ILE A 206 25.38 0.56 12.77
C ILE A 206 25.55 -0.67 13.66
N ARG A 207 26.07 -0.48 14.88
CA ARG A 207 26.40 -1.57 15.82
C ARG A 207 25.17 -2.32 16.35
N ARG A 208 23.98 -1.73 16.26
CA ARG A 208 22.72 -2.32 16.74
C ARG A 208 21.84 -2.83 15.63
N ALA A 209 22.12 -2.47 14.40
CA ALA A 209 21.27 -2.77 13.27
C ALA A 209 21.24 -4.27 12.96
N ASP A 210 20.04 -4.78 12.69
CA ASP A 210 19.82 -6.12 12.14
C ASP A 210 19.90 -6.07 10.61
N ILE A 211 19.55 -4.90 10.04
CA ILE A 211 19.67 -4.61 8.61
C ILE A 211 20.32 -3.23 8.44
N ILE A 212 21.31 -3.15 7.58
CA ILE A 212 21.93 -1.90 7.15
C ILE A 212 21.64 -1.72 5.67
N ILE A 213 21.00 -0.61 5.31
CA ILE A 213 20.63 -0.29 3.92
C ILE A 213 21.44 0.91 3.46
N GLU A 214 22.29 0.70 2.48
CA GLU A 214 23.06 1.74 1.82
C GLU A 214 22.20 2.38 0.71
N ALA A 215 22.08 3.71 0.74
CA ALA A 215 21.38 4.53 -0.26
C ALA A 215 22.14 5.84 -0.52
N VAL A 216 23.47 5.76 -0.55
CA VAL A 216 24.34 6.91 -0.89
C VAL A 216 24.44 7.09 -2.40
N PHE A 217 25.21 8.10 -2.81
CA PHE A 217 25.43 8.40 -4.22
C PHE A 217 25.99 7.20 -4.99
N GLU A 218 25.65 7.09 -6.28
CA GLU A 218 25.95 5.94 -7.14
C GLU A 218 27.40 6.01 -7.64
N ASP A 219 28.35 5.74 -6.72
CA ASP A 219 29.79 5.66 -6.96
C ASP A 219 30.36 4.37 -6.37
N LEU A 220 30.99 3.56 -7.21
CA LEU A 220 31.50 2.24 -6.82
C LEU A 220 32.57 2.32 -5.74
N THR A 221 33.47 3.31 -5.81
CA THR A 221 34.57 3.47 -4.85
C THR A 221 34.02 3.83 -3.47
N ILE A 222 33.13 4.81 -3.42
CA ILE A 222 32.48 5.23 -2.18
C ILE A 222 31.72 4.05 -1.53
N LYS A 223 31.01 3.26 -2.34
CA LYS A 223 30.25 2.11 -1.85
C LYS A 223 31.17 1.00 -1.33
N ARG A 224 32.26 0.69 -2.04
CA ARG A 224 33.25 -0.30 -1.57
C ARG A 224 33.87 0.07 -0.23
N ASP A 225 34.33 1.30 -0.10
CA ASP A 225 34.92 1.81 1.15
C ASP A 225 33.90 1.76 2.30
N LEU A 226 32.66 2.16 2.01
CA LEU A 226 31.57 2.09 2.99
C LEU A 226 31.31 0.65 3.44
N PHE A 227 31.16 -0.29 2.50
CA PHE A 227 30.91 -1.69 2.86
C PHE A 227 32.07 -2.34 3.60
N GLN A 228 33.31 -1.96 3.31
CA GLN A 228 34.49 -2.40 4.07
C GLN A 228 34.43 -1.87 5.52
N GLN A 229 34.09 -0.61 5.71
CA GLN A 229 33.90 -0.03 7.06
C GLN A 229 32.75 -0.71 7.81
N LEU A 230 31.61 -0.97 7.12
CA LEU A 230 30.47 -1.66 7.71
C LEU A 230 30.80 -3.09 8.14
N GLY A 231 31.61 -3.81 7.36
CA GLY A 231 32.08 -5.15 7.74
C GLY A 231 32.82 -5.22 9.06
N ASN A 232 33.46 -4.12 9.45
CA ASN A 232 34.20 -4.01 10.74
C ASN A 232 33.32 -3.53 11.90
N GLN A 233 32.18 -2.90 11.63
CA GLN A 233 31.37 -2.24 12.66
C GLN A 233 30.02 -2.89 12.90
N ALA A 234 29.46 -3.54 11.88
CA ALA A 234 28.16 -4.19 11.95
C ALA A 234 28.20 -5.46 12.80
N LYS A 235 27.03 -5.91 13.26
CA LYS A 235 26.92 -7.23 13.89
C LYS A 235 27.30 -8.33 12.88
N PRO A 236 27.84 -9.47 13.34
CA PRO A 236 28.22 -10.57 12.45
C PRO A 236 27.08 -11.13 11.62
N ASP A 237 25.86 -11.05 12.13
CA ASP A 237 24.62 -11.55 11.50
C ASP A 237 23.78 -10.44 10.85
N ALA A 238 24.29 -9.19 10.81
CA ALA A 238 23.60 -8.09 10.17
C ALA A 238 23.50 -8.30 8.66
N LEU A 239 22.30 -8.06 8.11
CA LEU A 239 22.09 -8.05 6.67
C LEU A 239 22.57 -6.70 6.09
N LEU A 240 23.54 -6.75 5.20
CA LEU A 240 23.98 -5.58 4.43
C LEU A 240 23.26 -5.56 3.08
N ALA A 241 22.59 -4.46 2.79
CA ALA A 241 21.84 -4.25 1.55
C ALA A 241 22.25 -2.93 0.88
N THR A 242 22.26 -2.91 -0.44
CA THR A 242 22.47 -1.70 -1.23
C THR A 242 21.24 -1.34 -2.04
N ASN A 243 20.93 -0.07 -2.15
CA ASN A 243 19.92 0.47 -3.04
C ASN A 243 20.57 0.96 -4.33
N THR A 244 21.23 0.05 -5.06
CA THR A 244 21.82 0.33 -6.37
C THR A 244 21.05 -0.36 -7.48
N ALA A 245 20.93 0.28 -8.65
CA ALA A 245 20.27 -0.28 -9.82
C ALA A 245 21.17 -0.34 -11.05
N SER A 246 22.28 0.37 -11.06
CA SER A 246 23.14 0.57 -12.24
C SER A 246 24.57 0.05 -12.10
N LEU A 247 25.04 -0.21 -10.89
CA LEU A 247 26.35 -0.81 -10.65
C LEU A 247 26.23 -2.34 -10.64
N VAL A 248 27.04 -3.00 -11.46
CA VAL A 248 27.17 -4.45 -11.58
C VAL A 248 28.42 -4.93 -10.86
#